data_1c45299a7289ec3a27ddec2ff46da675
#
_entry.id   1c45299a7289ec3a27ddec2ff46da675
#
_cell.length_a   1.000
_cell.length_b   1.000
_cell.length_c   1.000
_cell.angle_alpha   90.00
_cell.angle_beta   90.00
_cell.angle_gamma   90.00
#
_symmetry.space_group_name_H-M   'P 1'
#
loop_
_entity.id
_entity.type
_entity.pdbx_description
1 polymer ?
#
loop_
_entity_poly.entity_id
_entity_poly.type
_entity_poly.pdbx_seq_one_letter_code
_entity_poly.pdbx_strand_id
1 'polypeptide(L)'
;MIEEVKIGDGAVATKGKTVSVHNTGTLTNGTKFDSSLDRGQPIEFMLGAGQVIKGWDQGIEGMKVGGKRKLTIPPELGYGARGTPGGPIPPNATLVFDVELVAVK
;
A
#
# COMPACT_ATOMS: atom_id res chain seq x y z
N MET A 1 -5.92 11.60 -0.81
CA MET A 1 -5.56 10.20 -1.01
C MET A 1 -4.23 9.81 -0.37
N ILE A 2 -3.23 10.66 -0.45
CA ILE A 2 -1.90 10.39 0.12
C ILE A 2 -1.61 11.38 1.25
N GLU A 3 -1.26 10.85 2.42
CA GLU A 3 -0.81 11.67 3.54
C GLU A 3 0.61 11.26 3.91
N GLU A 4 1.55 12.22 3.87
CA GLU A 4 2.92 11.99 4.33
C GLU A 4 2.93 11.98 5.85
N VAL A 5 3.27 10.84 6.44
CA VAL A 5 3.39 10.71 7.90
C VAL A 5 4.84 10.97 8.32
N LYS A 6 5.78 10.45 7.54
CA LYS A 6 7.20 10.64 7.77
C LYS A 6 7.93 10.62 6.44
N ILE A 7 8.81 11.59 6.20
CA ILE A 7 9.65 11.60 5.01
C ILE A 7 10.95 10.87 5.36
N GLY A 8 11.26 9.82 4.58
CA GLY A 8 12.52 9.10 4.74
C GLY A 8 13.68 9.87 4.15
N ASP A 9 14.87 9.36 4.33
CA ASP A 9 16.10 9.96 3.82
C ASP A 9 16.88 9.02 2.91
N GLY A 10 16.37 7.83 2.64
CA GLY A 10 17.01 6.84 1.79
C GLY A 10 16.65 6.98 0.32
N ALA A 11 16.86 5.91 -0.43
CA ALA A 11 16.60 5.86 -1.87
C ALA A 11 15.12 6.10 -2.18
N VAL A 12 14.86 6.72 -3.33
CA VAL A 12 13.50 7.05 -3.77
C VAL A 12 12.90 5.87 -4.52
N ALA A 13 11.66 5.55 -4.20
CA ALA A 13 10.90 4.53 -4.94
C ALA A 13 10.46 5.11 -6.28
N THR A 14 10.96 4.54 -7.36
CA THR A 14 10.61 4.96 -8.72
C THR A 14 10.05 3.78 -9.49
N LYS A 15 9.24 4.10 -10.49
CA LYS A 15 8.63 3.10 -11.37
C LYS A 15 9.71 2.21 -11.99
N GLY A 16 9.47 0.90 -11.95
CA GLY A 16 10.41 -0.09 -12.48
C GLY A 16 11.36 -0.67 -11.43
N LYS A 17 11.42 -0.09 -10.24
CA LYS A 17 12.25 -0.62 -9.15
C LYS A 17 11.48 -1.63 -8.33
N THR A 18 12.20 -2.62 -7.80
CA THR A 18 11.64 -3.54 -6.81
C THR A 18 11.69 -2.89 -5.43
N VAL A 19 10.56 -2.82 -4.77
CA VAL A 19 10.43 -2.18 -3.46
C VAL A 19 9.96 -3.19 -2.42
N SER A 20 10.40 -2.99 -1.18
CA SER A 20 9.94 -3.78 -0.02
C SER A 20 9.19 -2.84 0.90
N VAL A 21 7.95 -3.20 1.24
CA VAL A 21 7.01 -2.32 1.96
C VAL A 21 6.34 -3.10 3.09
N HIS A 22 6.35 -2.53 4.29
CA HIS A 22 5.45 -2.96 5.35
C HIS A 22 4.14 -2.20 5.23
N ASN A 23 3.02 -2.91 5.48
CA ASN A 23 1.70 -2.29 5.41
C ASN A 23 0.77 -2.82 6.48
N THR A 24 -0.18 -1.98 6.88
CA THR A 24 -1.37 -2.38 7.62
C THR A 24 -2.57 -1.80 6.89
N GLY A 25 -3.47 -2.67 6.45
CA GLY A 25 -4.68 -2.27 5.72
C GLY A 25 -5.92 -2.39 6.58
N THR A 26 -6.74 -1.34 6.57
CA THR A 26 -8.00 -1.30 7.30
C THR A 26 -9.12 -0.81 6.40
N LEU A 27 -10.35 -1.23 6.71
CA LEU A 27 -11.56 -0.63 6.15
C LEU A 27 -11.84 0.68 6.87
N THR A 28 -12.75 1.50 6.33
CA THR A 28 -13.09 2.79 6.94
C THR A 28 -13.74 2.65 8.30
N ASN A 29 -14.29 1.47 8.61
CA ASN A 29 -14.84 1.19 9.96
C ASN A 29 -13.77 0.74 10.97
N GLY A 30 -12.49 0.72 10.56
CA GLY A 30 -11.39 0.32 11.44
C GLY A 30 -11.05 -1.16 11.42
N THR A 31 -11.79 -1.98 10.67
CA THR A 31 -11.51 -3.42 10.59
C THR A 31 -10.20 -3.66 9.83
N LYS A 32 -9.22 -4.26 10.49
CA LYS A 32 -7.94 -4.64 9.86
C LYS A 32 -8.19 -5.88 8.99
N PHE A 33 -7.79 -5.80 7.72
CA PHE A 33 -7.94 -6.93 6.80
C PHE A 33 -6.60 -7.53 6.36
N ASP A 34 -5.50 -6.82 6.55
CA ASP A 34 -4.18 -7.31 6.17
C ASP A 34 -3.10 -6.56 6.96
N SER A 35 -1.98 -7.25 7.22
CA SER A 35 -0.81 -6.62 7.79
C SER A 35 0.44 -7.47 7.53
N SER A 36 1.44 -6.87 6.89
CA SER A 36 2.74 -7.52 6.72
C SER A 36 3.48 -7.63 8.03
N LEU A 37 3.20 -6.72 8.98
CA LEU A 37 3.81 -6.77 10.31
C LEU A 37 3.41 -8.03 11.08
N ASP A 38 2.16 -8.48 10.91
CA ASP A 38 1.68 -9.71 11.54
C ASP A 38 2.39 -10.94 10.97
N ARG A 39 2.84 -10.87 9.72
CA ARG A 39 3.60 -11.95 9.07
C ARG A 39 5.10 -11.87 9.34
N GLY A 40 5.58 -10.76 9.88
CA GLY A 40 6.99 -10.54 10.16
C GLY A 40 7.86 -10.30 8.93
N GLN A 41 7.27 -10.08 7.75
CA GLN A 41 8.00 -9.86 6.51
C GLN A 41 7.34 -8.77 5.66
N PRO A 42 8.13 -7.87 5.05
CA PRO A 42 7.59 -6.89 4.11
C PRO A 42 7.12 -7.57 2.83
N ILE A 43 6.24 -6.87 2.11
CA ILE A 43 5.81 -7.28 0.79
C ILE A 43 6.80 -6.71 -0.22
N GLU A 44 7.27 -7.55 -1.14
CA GLU A 44 8.19 -7.14 -2.19
C GLU A 44 7.49 -7.21 -3.55
N PHE A 45 7.58 -6.14 -4.33
CA PHE A 45 6.97 -6.08 -5.66
C PHE A 45 7.67 -5.04 -6.53
N MET A 46 7.46 -5.15 -7.85
CA MET A 46 7.96 -4.15 -8.80
C MET A 46 6.96 -3.00 -8.92
N LEU A 47 7.42 -1.80 -8.59
CA LEU A 47 6.59 -0.61 -8.59
C LEU A 47 6.16 -0.22 -10.01
N GLY A 48 4.88 0.03 -10.20
CA GLY A 48 4.32 0.47 -11.47
C GLY A 48 4.06 -0.64 -12.47
N ALA A 49 4.27 -1.91 -12.10
CA ALA A 49 4.10 -3.05 -13.00
C ALA A 49 2.72 -3.71 -12.93
N GLY A 50 1.80 -3.16 -12.13
CA GLY A 50 0.47 -3.75 -11.98
C GLY A 50 0.43 -5.01 -11.14
N GLN A 51 1.47 -5.27 -10.36
CA GLN A 51 1.54 -6.45 -9.47
C GLN A 51 0.71 -6.27 -8.20
N VAL A 52 0.35 -5.03 -7.90
CA VAL A 52 -0.45 -4.64 -6.74
C VAL A 52 -1.59 -3.74 -7.21
N ILE A 53 -2.51 -3.40 -6.31
CA ILE A 53 -3.61 -2.50 -6.67
C ILE A 53 -3.05 -1.14 -7.11
N LYS A 54 -3.80 -0.46 -7.97
CA LYS A 54 -3.36 0.80 -8.57
C LYS A 54 -3.04 1.86 -7.52
N GLY A 55 -3.81 1.90 -6.43
CA GLY A 55 -3.58 2.85 -5.36
C GLY A 55 -2.20 2.70 -4.72
N TRP A 56 -1.65 1.50 -4.68
CA TRP A 56 -0.29 1.26 -4.20
C TRP A 56 0.75 1.71 -5.22
N ASP A 57 0.59 1.34 -6.50
CA ASP A 57 1.52 1.77 -7.55
C ASP A 57 1.63 3.29 -7.59
N GLN A 58 0.51 3.99 -7.43
CA GLN A 58 0.50 5.46 -7.44
C GLN A 58 0.92 6.07 -6.11
N GLY A 59 0.52 5.44 -5.00
CA GLY A 59 0.70 6.01 -3.67
C GLY A 59 2.08 5.79 -3.08
N ILE A 60 2.83 4.78 -3.54
CA ILE A 60 4.16 4.48 -3.03
C ILE A 60 5.24 5.14 -3.87
N GLU A 61 4.98 5.43 -5.13
CA GLU A 61 5.92 6.14 -5.98
C GLU A 61 6.32 7.47 -5.33
N GLY A 62 7.62 7.74 -5.31
CA GLY A 62 8.16 8.96 -4.70
C GLY A 62 8.48 8.86 -3.22
N MET A 63 8.11 7.76 -2.56
CA MET A 63 8.54 7.54 -1.17
C MET A 63 10.05 7.34 -1.11
N LYS A 64 10.64 7.72 0.01
CA LYS A 64 12.04 7.41 0.30
C LYS A 64 12.12 6.33 1.37
N VAL A 65 13.15 5.51 1.31
CA VAL A 65 13.39 4.47 2.32
C VAL A 65 13.41 5.11 3.72
N GLY A 66 12.70 4.50 4.64
CA GLY A 66 12.48 5.03 5.99
C GLY A 66 11.23 5.91 6.10
N GLY A 67 10.60 6.23 4.98
CA GLY A 67 9.39 7.05 4.96
C GLY A 67 8.13 6.25 5.26
N LYS A 68 7.09 6.96 5.67
CA LYS A 68 5.77 6.41 5.94
C LYS A 68 4.70 7.27 5.30
N ARG A 69 3.72 6.63 4.69
CA ARG A 69 2.56 7.30 4.11
C ARG A 69 1.28 6.61 4.56
N LYS A 70 0.21 7.39 4.67
CA LYS A 70 -1.13 6.86 4.83
C LYS A 70 -1.84 7.03 3.49
N LEU A 71 -2.31 5.90 2.94
CA LEU A 71 -3.00 5.88 1.64
C LEU A 71 -4.48 5.62 1.87
N THR A 72 -5.34 6.55 1.46
CA THR A 72 -6.78 6.33 1.41
C THR A 72 -7.12 6.05 -0.04
N ILE A 73 -7.51 4.81 -0.34
CA ILE A 73 -7.64 4.31 -1.70
C ILE A 73 -9.12 4.07 -2.00
N PRO A 74 -9.68 4.83 -2.97
CA PRO A 74 -11.06 4.60 -3.38
C PRO A 74 -11.21 3.26 -4.10
N PRO A 75 -12.44 2.72 -4.21
CA PRO A 75 -12.65 1.39 -4.81
C PRO A 75 -12.06 1.24 -6.20
N GLU A 76 -12.12 2.25 -7.04
CA GLU A 76 -11.62 2.19 -8.43
C GLU A 76 -10.09 2.05 -8.52
N LEU A 77 -9.37 2.37 -7.46
CA LEU A 77 -7.91 2.17 -7.38
C LEU A 77 -7.56 0.99 -6.46
N GLY A 78 -8.56 0.32 -5.93
CA GLY A 78 -8.41 -0.86 -5.07
C GLY A 78 -9.08 -2.07 -5.69
N TYR A 79 -10.03 -2.66 -4.98
CA TYR A 79 -10.69 -3.90 -5.39
C TYR A 79 -12.04 -3.69 -6.07
N GLY A 80 -12.43 -2.43 -6.30
CA GLY A 80 -13.57 -2.06 -7.12
C GLY A 80 -14.93 -2.48 -6.57
N ALA A 81 -15.88 -2.60 -7.50
CA ALA A 81 -17.25 -2.96 -7.19
C ALA A 81 -17.40 -4.39 -6.67
N ARG A 82 -16.41 -5.25 -6.92
CA ARG A 82 -16.46 -6.66 -6.51
C ARG A 82 -15.93 -6.90 -5.11
N GLY A 83 -14.98 -6.08 -4.65
CA GLY A 83 -14.23 -6.39 -3.46
C GLY A 83 -13.38 -7.65 -3.65
N THR A 84 -13.18 -8.43 -2.60
CA THR A 84 -12.52 -9.74 -2.67
C THR A 84 -13.58 -10.81 -2.41
N PRO A 85 -14.12 -11.48 -3.47
CA PRO A 85 -15.17 -12.48 -3.28
C PRO A 85 -14.71 -13.58 -2.31
N GLY A 86 -15.50 -13.81 -1.25
CA GLY A 86 -15.12 -14.74 -0.19
C GLY A 86 -14.04 -14.25 0.74
N GLY A 87 -13.51 -13.05 0.52
CA GLY A 87 -12.45 -12.45 1.33
C GLY A 87 -12.96 -11.32 2.22
N PRO A 88 -12.03 -10.60 2.88
CA PRO A 88 -12.40 -9.62 3.90
C PRO A 88 -12.89 -8.28 3.35
N ILE A 89 -12.67 -7.99 2.07
CA ILE A 89 -12.97 -6.68 1.49
C ILE A 89 -14.32 -6.71 0.78
N PRO A 90 -15.31 -5.93 1.28
CA PRO A 90 -16.64 -5.88 0.65
C PRO A 90 -16.62 -5.11 -0.67
N PRO A 91 -17.69 -5.22 -1.47
CA PRO A 91 -17.83 -4.43 -2.69
C PRO A 91 -17.79 -2.93 -2.40
N ASN A 92 -17.21 -2.17 -3.32
CA ASN A 92 -17.14 -0.71 -3.26
C ASN A 92 -16.45 -0.17 -2.00
N ALA A 93 -15.45 -0.90 -1.48
CA ALA A 93 -14.77 -0.50 -0.24
C ALA A 93 -13.67 0.52 -0.51
N THR A 94 -13.66 1.58 0.30
CA THR A 94 -12.51 2.47 0.42
C THR A 94 -11.55 1.84 1.41
N LEU A 95 -10.27 1.79 1.05
CA LEU A 95 -9.24 1.14 1.84
C LEU A 95 -8.29 2.17 2.43
N VAL A 96 -7.82 1.92 3.65
CA VAL A 96 -6.82 2.75 4.30
C VAL A 96 -5.61 1.90 4.57
N PHE A 97 -4.45 2.30 4.04
CA PHE A 97 -3.18 1.61 4.28
C PHE A 97 -2.20 2.52 4.95
N ASP A 98 -1.59 2.03 6.03
CA ASP A 98 -0.39 2.63 6.58
C ASP A 98 0.79 1.87 5.98
N VAL A 99 1.64 2.55 5.20
CA VAL A 99 2.74 1.91 4.50
C VAL A 99 4.07 2.52 4.94
N GLU A 100 5.09 1.66 5.01
CA GLU A 100 6.46 2.06 5.31
C GLU A 100 7.37 1.47 4.24
N LEU A 101 8.16 2.30 3.56
CA LEU A 101 9.13 1.84 2.58
C LEU A 101 10.39 1.35 3.29
N VAL A 102 10.67 0.06 3.16
CA VAL A 102 11.79 -0.59 3.86
C VAL A 102 13.04 -0.62 3.00
N ALA A 103 12.89 -0.89 1.71
CA ALA A 103 14.02 -1.00 0.80
C ALA A 103 13.61 -0.72 -0.65
N VAL A 104 14.58 -0.28 -1.44
CA VAL A 104 14.49 -0.13 -2.91
C VAL A 104 15.69 -0.85 -3.50
N LYS A 105 15.40 -1.73 -4.45
CA LYS A 105 16.45 -2.53 -5.11
C LYS A 105 16.70 -2.10 -6.54
#